data_212a3350bc9ff0fff511d4f681ecfc3d
#
_entry.id   212a3350bc9ff0fff511d4f681ecfc3d
#
_cell.length_a   1.000
_cell.length_b   1.000
_cell.length_c   1.000
_cell.angle_alpha   90.00
_cell.angle_beta   90.00
_cell.angle_gamma   90.00
#
_symmetry.space_group_name_H-M   'P 1'
#
loop_
_entity.id
_entity.type
_entity.pdbx_description
1 polymer ?
#
loop_
_entity_poly.entity_id
_entity_poly.type
_entity_poly.pdbx_seq_one_letter_code
_entity_poly.pdbx_strand_id
1 'polypeptide(L)'
;MDLWVVDLRRFSTVHQDEAWVRNRTLELYGKHYTLSWPHEEHESGRPNLTSTLYDTLKSQGACFGSKLGWERPNWFAPAGVPPKDECSYGRQNWFPHVGEEHRAVRERVGVIDQSSFAKFRVVGPDAESALSRICANNVAKPPGSLTYTQLLNSRGGIECDLTVARFAENEFYFVTGTGFRTHDSAWIRSQLRPGEQVELQDITEEGAVLSVMGPASREVLSALTGTPLDNERFPFGTCRKLDLALPKAVNPSCAPLCQRGDGGIWALRITYVGELGWELHLPREA
;
A
#
# COMPACT_ATOMS: atom_id res chain seq x y z
N MET A 1 27.74 2.83 -4.60
CA MET A 1 26.97 2.29 -5.75
C MET A 1 25.91 1.38 -5.15
N ASP A 2 24.66 1.59 -5.48
CA ASP A 2 23.59 0.68 -5.08
C ASP A 2 23.66 -0.57 -5.98
N LEU A 3 23.78 -1.73 -5.37
CA LEU A 3 23.84 -3.03 -6.06
C LEU A 3 22.51 -3.80 -5.99
N TRP A 4 21.45 -3.20 -5.46
CA TRP A 4 20.16 -3.86 -5.31
C TRP A 4 19.61 -4.40 -6.64
N VAL A 5 19.82 -3.68 -7.73
CA VAL A 5 19.37 -4.09 -9.07
C VAL A 5 19.98 -5.42 -9.56
N VAL A 6 21.07 -5.87 -8.97
CA VAL A 6 21.73 -7.16 -9.27
C VAL A 6 21.71 -8.13 -8.09
N ASP A 7 21.09 -7.76 -6.96
CA ASP A 7 20.95 -8.62 -5.79
C ASP A 7 19.85 -9.65 -6.01
N LEU A 8 20.11 -10.93 -5.74
CA LEU A 8 19.13 -12.00 -5.87
C LEU A 8 17.92 -11.82 -4.95
N ARG A 9 18.09 -11.14 -3.82
CA ARG A 9 17.01 -10.83 -2.88
C ARG A 9 15.93 -9.89 -3.44
N ARG A 10 16.18 -9.22 -4.57
CA ARG A 10 15.19 -8.38 -5.23
C ARG A 10 14.03 -9.15 -5.82
N PHE A 11 14.21 -10.44 -6.10
CA PHE A 11 13.17 -11.28 -6.65
C PHE A 11 12.10 -11.56 -5.60
N SER A 12 10.84 -11.29 -5.97
CA SER A 12 9.66 -11.57 -5.17
C SER A 12 9.10 -12.96 -5.50
N THR A 13 8.07 -13.39 -4.77
CA THR A 13 7.41 -14.68 -4.97
C THR A 13 6.87 -14.88 -6.38
N VAL A 14 6.47 -13.82 -7.07
CA VAL A 14 6.00 -13.89 -8.46
C VAL A 14 7.05 -14.46 -9.43
N HIS A 15 8.34 -14.27 -9.13
CA HIS A 15 9.43 -14.80 -9.94
C HIS A 15 9.70 -16.29 -9.71
N GLN A 16 8.98 -16.92 -8.77
CA GLN A 16 9.04 -18.37 -8.54
C GLN A 16 7.98 -19.12 -9.36
N ASP A 17 7.03 -18.42 -9.97
CA ASP A 17 6.04 -18.97 -10.88
C ASP A 17 6.66 -19.14 -12.26
N GLU A 18 6.96 -20.39 -12.64
CA GLU A 18 7.60 -20.73 -13.92
C GLU A 18 6.76 -20.30 -15.13
N ALA A 19 5.43 -20.40 -15.05
CA ALA A 19 4.54 -19.99 -16.13
C ALA A 19 4.57 -18.49 -16.32
N TRP A 20 4.55 -17.73 -15.21
CA TRP A 20 4.69 -16.28 -15.25
C TRP A 20 6.04 -15.85 -15.83
N VAL A 21 7.13 -16.43 -15.33
CA VAL A 21 8.50 -16.12 -15.78
C VAL A 21 8.64 -16.42 -17.27
N ARG A 22 8.17 -17.58 -17.72
CA ARG A 22 8.22 -17.96 -19.13
C ARG A 22 7.45 -16.97 -20.01
N ASN A 23 6.20 -16.69 -19.69
CA ASN A 23 5.35 -15.81 -20.48
C ASN A 23 5.94 -14.40 -20.54
N ARG A 24 6.41 -13.89 -19.42
CA ARG A 24 7.05 -12.57 -19.32
C ARG A 24 8.34 -12.51 -20.12
N THR A 25 9.16 -13.55 -20.06
CA THR A 25 10.41 -13.63 -20.82
C THR A 25 10.14 -13.66 -22.33
N LEU A 26 9.13 -14.41 -22.78
CA LEU A 26 8.75 -14.45 -24.20
C LEU A 26 8.29 -13.09 -24.71
N GLU A 27 7.48 -12.36 -23.93
CA GLU A 27 7.06 -11.01 -24.27
C GLU A 27 8.25 -10.04 -24.34
N LEU A 28 9.12 -10.06 -23.32
CA LEU A 28 10.33 -9.23 -23.28
C LEU A 28 11.27 -9.52 -24.45
N TYR A 29 11.44 -10.81 -24.78
CA TYR A 29 12.27 -11.23 -25.91
C TYR A 29 11.68 -10.75 -27.24
N GLY A 30 10.35 -10.86 -27.40
CA GLY A 30 9.65 -10.36 -28.60
C GLY A 30 9.77 -8.84 -28.78
N LYS A 31 9.87 -8.09 -27.68
CA LYS A 31 10.01 -6.63 -27.67
C LYS A 31 11.47 -6.14 -27.64
N HIS A 32 12.47 -7.05 -27.63
CA HIS A 32 13.87 -6.70 -27.41
C HIS A 32 14.44 -5.67 -28.42
N TYR A 33 13.99 -5.72 -29.65
CA TYR A 33 14.45 -4.82 -30.73
C TYR A 33 13.43 -3.72 -31.08
N THR A 34 12.38 -3.57 -30.30
CA THR A 34 11.37 -2.52 -30.50
C THR A 34 11.65 -1.32 -29.61
N LEU A 35 11.24 -0.13 -30.05
CA LEU A 35 11.17 1.03 -29.19
C LEU A 35 9.92 0.90 -28.32
N SER A 36 10.11 0.95 -27.00
CA SER A 36 8.97 0.95 -26.07
C SER A 36 8.19 2.26 -26.20
N TRP A 37 6.87 2.14 -26.16
CA TRP A 37 6.01 3.32 -26.04
C TRP A 37 6.13 3.92 -24.64
N PRO A 38 5.99 5.25 -24.49
CA PRO A 38 5.85 5.86 -23.18
C PRO A 38 4.68 5.21 -22.41
N HIS A 39 4.93 4.84 -21.14
CA HIS A 39 3.95 4.19 -20.26
C HIS A 39 3.47 2.80 -20.72
N GLU A 40 4.14 2.19 -21.68
CA GLU A 40 3.82 0.81 -22.09
C GLU A 40 4.04 -0.16 -20.93
N GLU A 41 3.05 -0.97 -20.65
CA GLU A 41 3.13 -2.06 -19.68
C GLU A 41 3.11 -3.43 -20.35
N HIS A 42 3.60 -4.43 -19.62
CA HIS A 42 3.56 -5.80 -20.10
C HIS A 42 2.16 -6.40 -19.94
N GLU A 43 1.75 -7.20 -20.93
CA GLU A 43 0.42 -7.84 -20.95
C GLU A 43 0.48 -9.31 -20.49
N SER A 44 1.61 -10.00 -20.67
CA SER A 44 1.74 -11.42 -20.35
C SER A 44 1.79 -11.72 -18.85
N GLY A 45 1.36 -12.91 -18.46
CA GLY A 45 1.39 -13.39 -17.07
C GLY A 45 0.46 -12.59 -16.14
N ARG A 46 -0.67 -12.10 -16.65
CA ARG A 46 -1.66 -11.28 -15.93
C ARG A 46 -3.07 -11.90 -16.02
N PRO A 47 -3.92 -11.72 -14.96
CA PRO A 47 -3.56 -11.23 -13.63
C PRO A 47 -2.76 -12.26 -12.84
N ASN A 48 -1.91 -11.81 -11.87
CA ASN A 48 -1.21 -12.71 -10.95
C ASN A 48 -1.67 -12.48 -9.51
N LEU A 49 -1.43 -11.28 -8.96
CA LEU A 49 -1.90 -10.88 -7.64
C LEU A 49 -2.98 -9.80 -7.79
N THR A 50 -4.10 -10.00 -7.10
CA THR A 50 -5.24 -9.08 -7.15
C THR A 50 -5.67 -8.66 -5.75
N SER A 51 -6.18 -7.45 -5.62
CA SER A 51 -6.89 -7.02 -4.41
C SER A 51 -8.28 -7.65 -4.35
N THR A 52 -8.92 -7.59 -3.20
CA THR A 52 -10.32 -8.02 -3.02
C THR A 52 -11.31 -7.18 -3.85
N LEU A 53 -10.90 -5.98 -4.24
CA LEU A 53 -11.71 -5.07 -5.05
C LEU A 53 -11.50 -5.23 -6.56
N TYR A 54 -10.60 -6.11 -7.01
CA TYR A 54 -10.22 -6.23 -8.42
C TYR A 54 -11.42 -6.34 -9.36
N ASP A 55 -12.34 -7.30 -9.10
CA ASP A 55 -13.50 -7.51 -9.97
C ASP A 55 -14.50 -6.33 -9.92
N THR A 56 -14.68 -5.72 -8.75
CA THR A 56 -15.50 -4.52 -8.57
C THR A 56 -14.93 -3.36 -9.39
N LEU A 57 -13.64 -3.07 -9.24
CA LEU A 57 -12.97 -1.99 -9.96
C LEU A 57 -12.97 -2.25 -11.48
N LYS A 58 -12.76 -3.51 -11.89
CA LYS A 58 -12.85 -3.93 -13.28
C LYS A 58 -14.25 -3.66 -13.87
N SER A 59 -15.30 -3.98 -13.13
CA SER A 59 -16.69 -3.73 -13.55
C SER A 59 -17.00 -2.23 -13.66
N GLN A 60 -16.25 -1.38 -12.94
CA GLN A 60 -16.36 0.08 -12.99
C GLN A 60 -15.48 0.72 -14.08
N GLY A 61 -14.84 -0.08 -14.93
CA GLY A 61 -14.03 0.42 -16.04
C GLY A 61 -12.57 0.66 -15.69
N ALA A 62 -12.04 0.06 -14.62
CA ALA A 62 -10.62 0.19 -14.32
C ALA A 62 -9.74 -0.38 -15.43
N CYS A 63 -8.80 0.41 -15.91
CA CYS A 63 -7.68 -0.01 -16.72
C CYS A 63 -6.50 -0.33 -15.79
N PHE A 64 -6.08 -1.60 -15.77
CA PHE A 64 -5.09 -2.06 -14.83
C PHE A 64 -3.68 -2.05 -15.41
N GLY A 65 -2.73 -1.62 -14.57
CA GLY A 65 -1.30 -1.87 -14.74
C GLY A 65 -0.81 -2.94 -13.77
N SER A 66 0.43 -3.40 -13.96
CA SER A 66 1.03 -4.45 -13.14
C SER A 66 2.31 -3.97 -12.45
N LYS A 67 2.40 -4.16 -11.13
CA LYS A 67 3.61 -3.88 -10.36
C LYS A 67 4.01 -5.11 -9.54
N LEU A 68 5.10 -5.78 -9.92
CA LEU A 68 5.59 -7.02 -9.28
C LEU A 68 4.47 -8.04 -9.06
N GLY A 69 3.69 -8.28 -10.11
CA GLY A 69 2.57 -9.23 -10.11
C GLY A 69 1.23 -8.66 -9.62
N TRP A 70 1.22 -7.55 -8.90
CA TRP A 70 -0.01 -6.92 -8.44
C TRP A 70 -0.71 -6.15 -9.57
N GLU A 71 -2.00 -6.40 -9.74
CA GLU A 71 -2.88 -5.59 -10.57
C GLU A 71 -3.26 -4.31 -9.82
N ARG A 72 -3.08 -3.16 -10.48
CA ARG A 72 -3.38 -1.84 -9.91
C ARG A 72 -4.15 -1.00 -10.92
N PRO A 73 -5.29 -0.37 -10.55
CA PRO A 73 -5.95 0.56 -11.45
C PRO A 73 -5.03 1.74 -11.76
N ASN A 74 -4.76 1.96 -13.04
CA ASN A 74 -4.04 3.15 -13.50
C ASN A 74 -5.00 4.32 -13.74
N TRP A 75 -6.17 4.04 -14.29
CA TRP A 75 -7.24 5.00 -14.55
C TRP A 75 -8.56 4.27 -14.77
N PHE A 76 -9.67 5.03 -14.80
CA PHE A 76 -11.01 4.49 -15.03
C PHE A 76 -11.61 5.03 -16.32
N ALA A 77 -11.99 4.11 -17.22
CA ALA A 77 -12.67 4.44 -18.47
C ALA A 77 -14.15 4.73 -18.20
N PRO A 78 -14.68 5.88 -18.62
CA PRO A 78 -16.11 6.15 -18.53
C PRO A 78 -16.91 5.25 -19.46
N ALA A 79 -18.23 5.19 -19.27
CA ALA A 79 -19.13 4.39 -20.08
C ALA A 79 -18.94 4.68 -21.59
N GLY A 80 -18.76 3.63 -22.37
CA GLY A 80 -18.53 3.72 -23.82
C GLY A 80 -17.08 3.89 -24.25
N VAL A 81 -16.14 4.06 -23.31
CA VAL A 81 -14.70 4.09 -23.58
C VAL A 81 -14.09 2.73 -23.19
N PRO A 82 -13.31 2.07 -24.06
CA PRO A 82 -12.62 0.84 -23.72
C PRO A 82 -11.60 1.08 -22.57
N PRO A 83 -11.55 0.23 -21.53
CA PRO A 83 -10.57 0.31 -20.46
C PRO A 83 -9.20 -0.24 -20.93
N LYS A 84 -8.60 0.44 -21.87
CA LYS A 84 -7.33 0.03 -22.50
C LYS A 84 -6.48 1.25 -22.81
N ASP A 85 -5.18 1.16 -22.51
CA ASP A 85 -4.22 2.17 -22.89
C ASP A 85 -3.99 2.17 -24.41
N GLU A 86 -4.03 3.34 -25.01
CA GLU A 86 -3.60 3.58 -26.39
C GLU A 86 -2.28 4.30 -26.35
N CYS A 87 -1.20 3.54 -26.61
CA CYS A 87 0.15 4.05 -26.56
C CYS A 87 0.39 5.15 -27.60
N SER A 88 1.04 6.24 -27.20
CA SER A 88 1.34 7.39 -28.07
C SER A 88 2.59 8.11 -27.59
N TYR A 89 3.33 8.72 -28.51
CA TYR A 89 4.40 9.68 -28.15
C TYR A 89 3.85 11.08 -27.84
N GLY A 90 2.57 11.32 -28.12
CA GLY A 90 1.85 12.50 -27.71
C GLY A 90 1.14 12.30 -26.37
N ARG A 91 -0.02 12.98 -26.22
CA ARG A 91 -0.86 12.85 -25.04
C ARG A 91 -1.62 11.53 -25.08
N GLN A 92 -1.55 10.76 -24.01
CA GLN A 92 -2.19 9.47 -23.88
C GLN A 92 -3.74 9.58 -23.84
N ASN A 93 -4.46 8.51 -24.25
CA ASN A 93 -5.93 8.49 -24.25
C ASN A 93 -6.54 8.65 -22.86
N TRP A 94 -5.86 8.17 -21.81
CA TRP A 94 -6.31 8.27 -20.42
C TRP A 94 -6.18 9.69 -19.82
N PHE A 95 -5.39 10.59 -20.42
CA PHE A 95 -5.05 11.89 -19.84
C PHE A 95 -6.26 12.75 -19.41
N PRO A 96 -7.35 12.89 -20.21
CA PRO A 96 -8.52 13.65 -19.77
C PRO A 96 -9.24 12.97 -18.61
N HIS A 97 -9.29 11.64 -18.58
CA HIS A 97 -9.97 10.87 -17.55
C HIS A 97 -9.25 10.95 -16.20
N VAL A 98 -7.93 10.78 -16.20
CA VAL A 98 -7.08 11.00 -15.01
C VAL A 98 -7.22 12.46 -14.52
N GLY A 99 -7.35 13.41 -15.43
CA GLY A 99 -7.63 14.81 -15.08
C GLY A 99 -8.92 14.98 -14.28
N GLU A 100 -9.99 14.25 -14.65
CA GLU A 100 -11.25 14.26 -13.89
C GLU A 100 -11.13 13.56 -12.52
N GLU A 101 -10.37 12.46 -12.45
CA GLU A 101 -10.09 11.79 -11.17
C GLU A 101 -9.32 12.70 -10.21
N HIS A 102 -8.30 13.41 -10.70
CA HIS A 102 -7.58 14.42 -9.91
C HIS A 102 -8.50 15.53 -9.41
N ARG A 103 -9.38 16.02 -10.27
CA ARG A 103 -10.37 17.05 -9.91
C ARG A 103 -11.35 16.53 -8.85
N ALA A 104 -11.78 15.27 -8.97
CA ALA A 104 -12.64 14.63 -7.98
C ALA A 104 -11.99 14.57 -6.59
N VAL A 105 -10.72 14.19 -6.50
CA VAL A 105 -9.99 14.16 -5.22
C VAL A 105 -9.77 15.56 -4.66
N ARG A 106 -9.50 16.55 -5.51
CA ARG A 106 -9.27 17.95 -5.09
C ARG A 106 -10.53 18.65 -4.60
N GLU A 107 -11.67 18.38 -5.22
CA GLU A 107 -12.92 19.14 -5.00
C GLU A 107 -13.98 18.35 -4.23
N ARG A 108 -13.87 17.02 -4.21
CA ARG A 108 -14.86 16.11 -3.62
C ARG A 108 -14.20 15.05 -2.74
N VAL A 109 -14.18 13.82 -3.21
CA VAL A 109 -13.56 12.67 -2.54
C VAL A 109 -13.23 11.59 -3.56
N GLY A 110 -12.11 10.91 -3.36
CA GLY A 110 -11.74 9.70 -4.07
C GLY A 110 -11.45 8.56 -3.11
N VAL A 111 -11.74 7.33 -3.56
CA VAL A 111 -11.33 6.09 -2.90
C VAL A 111 -10.27 5.44 -3.77
N ILE A 112 -9.11 5.15 -3.20
CA ILE A 112 -7.95 4.62 -3.92
C ILE A 112 -7.58 3.27 -3.30
N ASP A 113 -7.54 2.22 -4.12
CA ASP A 113 -7.07 0.90 -3.70
C ASP A 113 -5.54 0.88 -3.64
N GLN A 114 -5.01 0.82 -2.43
CA GLN A 114 -3.58 0.71 -2.12
C GLN A 114 -3.21 -0.68 -1.56
N SER A 115 -4.07 -1.68 -1.74
CA SER A 115 -3.86 -3.03 -1.18
C SER A 115 -2.57 -3.69 -1.67
N SER A 116 -2.02 -3.27 -2.81
CA SER A 116 -0.75 -3.77 -3.34
C SER A 116 0.49 -3.31 -2.56
N PHE A 117 0.37 -2.27 -1.70
CA PHE A 117 1.49 -1.83 -0.86
C PHE A 117 1.90 -2.94 0.11
N ALA A 118 3.20 -3.04 0.34
CA ALA A 118 3.73 -3.99 1.31
C ALA A 118 3.40 -3.53 2.75
N LYS A 119 2.95 -4.46 3.56
CA LYS A 119 2.50 -4.25 4.94
C LYS A 119 3.31 -5.11 5.88
N PHE A 120 3.90 -4.49 6.89
CA PHE A 120 4.73 -5.16 7.86
C PHE A 120 4.28 -4.84 9.28
N ARG A 121 4.34 -5.86 10.12
CA ARG A 121 4.11 -5.75 11.55
C ARG A 121 5.41 -6.09 12.29
N VAL A 122 5.76 -5.25 13.25
CA VAL A 122 6.94 -5.45 14.11
C VAL A 122 6.44 -5.62 15.53
N VAL A 123 6.72 -6.76 16.12
CA VAL A 123 6.25 -7.10 17.46
C VAL A 123 7.39 -7.62 18.34
N GLY A 124 7.29 -7.37 19.62
CA GLY A 124 8.22 -7.90 20.61
C GLY A 124 8.62 -6.86 21.66
N PRO A 125 9.11 -7.31 22.83
CA PRO A 125 9.49 -6.40 23.90
C PRO A 125 10.61 -5.42 23.51
N ASP A 126 11.45 -5.78 22.55
CA ASP A 126 12.54 -4.90 22.07
C ASP A 126 12.17 -4.12 20.78
N ALA A 127 10.91 -4.18 20.31
CA ALA A 127 10.48 -3.55 19.06
C ALA A 127 10.71 -2.03 19.08
N GLU A 128 10.37 -1.32 20.17
CA GLU A 128 10.60 0.11 20.31
C GLU A 128 12.09 0.46 20.23
N SER A 129 12.92 -0.24 20.99
CA SER A 129 14.36 0.05 21.05
C SER A 129 15.06 -0.25 19.70
N ALA A 130 14.67 -1.35 19.03
CA ALA A 130 15.18 -1.69 17.72
C ALA A 130 14.78 -0.67 16.66
N LEU A 131 13.49 -0.31 16.58
CA LEU A 131 13.01 0.69 15.62
C LEU A 131 13.55 2.09 15.90
N SER A 132 13.69 2.51 17.17
CA SER A 132 14.30 3.80 17.53
C SER A 132 15.77 3.91 17.10
N ARG A 133 16.47 2.78 16.97
CA ARG A 133 17.84 2.71 16.46
C ARG A 133 17.90 2.70 14.93
N ILE A 134 16.91 2.08 14.30
CA ILE A 134 16.86 1.88 12.84
C ILE A 134 16.30 3.11 12.13
N CYS A 135 15.29 3.75 12.72
CA CYS A 135 14.62 4.93 12.16
C CYS A 135 15.40 6.21 12.43
N ALA A 136 15.44 7.11 11.45
CA ALA A 136 16.07 8.42 11.60
C ALA A 136 15.23 9.38 12.46
N ASN A 137 13.92 9.17 12.55
CA ASN A 137 13.02 9.97 13.36
C ASN A 137 12.60 9.20 14.62
N ASN A 138 12.16 9.93 15.66
CA ASN A 138 11.72 9.34 16.92
C ASN A 138 10.38 8.58 16.73
N VAL A 139 10.42 7.26 16.92
CA VAL A 139 9.25 6.38 16.89
C VAL A 139 8.77 5.98 18.30
N ALA A 140 9.51 6.32 19.35
CA ALA A 140 9.16 6.11 20.76
C ALA A 140 8.10 7.16 21.19
N LYS A 141 6.91 7.10 20.57
CA LYS A 141 5.75 7.94 20.84
C LYS A 141 4.62 7.09 21.41
N PRO A 142 3.61 7.67 22.06
CA PRO A 142 2.48 6.91 22.58
C PRO A 142 1.78 6.05 21.50
N PRO A 143 1.17 4.90 21.87
CA PRO A 143 0.28 4.16 20.97
C PRO A 143 -0.77 5.08 20.32
N GLY A 144 -1.06 4.84 19.05
CA GLY A 144 -1.92 5.70 18.23
C GLY A 144 -1.17 6.79 17.46
N SER A 145 0.16 6.87 17.58
CA SER A 145 0.98 7.83 16.85
C SER A 145 1.42 7.30 15.49
N LEU A 146 1.52 8.20 14.50
CA LEU A 146 2.18 7.98 13.23
C LEU A 146 3.49 8.76 13.18
N THR A 147 4.52 8.15 12.63
CA THR A 147 5.83 8.79 12.46
C THR A 147 6.35 8.53 11.05
N TYR A 148 6.37 9.57 10.23
CA TYR A 148 7.09 9.52 8.96
C TYR A 148 8.59 9.53 9.22
N THR A 149 9.33 8.62 8.62
CA THR A 149 10.76 8.45 8.87
C THR A 149 11.48 7.83 7.68
N GLN A 150 12.77 8.12 7.58
CA GLN A 150 13.71 7.42 6.72
C GLN A 150 14.50 6.40 7.55
N LEU A 151 14.89 5.32 6.91
CA LEU A 151 15.90 4.39 7.43
C LEU A 151 17.19 4.66 6.67
N LEU A 152 18.27 4.96 7.40
CA LEU A 152 19.52 5.44 6.82
C LEU A 152 20.63 4.41 6.94
N ASN A 153 21.45 4.28 5.91
CA ASN A 153 22.68 3.52 5.98
C ASN A 153 23.77 4.29 6.73
N SER A 154 24.92 3.65 6.97
CA SER A 154 26.04 4.22 7.72
C SER A 154 26.68 5.47 7.09
N ARG A 155 26.32 5.79 5.84
CA ARG A 155 26.79 6.99 5.13
C ARG A 155 25.73 8.09 5.05
N GLY A 156 24.58 7.89 5.70
CA GLY A 156 23.47 8.82 5.68
C GLY A 156 22.60 8.73 4.41
N GLY A 157 22.81 7.74 3.55
CA GLY A 157 21.94 7.47 2.40
C GLY A 157 20.62 6.84 2.84
N ILE A 158 19.53 7.21 2.16
CA ILE A 158 18.19 6.69 2.43
C ILE A 158 18.08 5.29 1.82
N GLU A 159 17.77 4.30 2.67
CA GLU A 159 17.48 2.93 2.27
C GLU A 159 15.96 2.69 2.17
N CYS A 160 15.21 3.20 3.15
CA CYS A 160 13.75 3.10 3.17
C CYS A 160 13.14 4.46 3.51
N ASP A 161 11.95 4.70 2.99
CA ASP A 161 11.13 5.88 3.24
C ASP A 161 9.70 5.41 3.54
N LEU A 162 9.27 5.53 4.78
CA LEU A 162 8.02 4.93 5.24
C LEU A 162 7.42 5.65 6.45
N THR A 163 6.14 5.34 6.71
CA THR A 163 5.46 5.78 7.92
C THR A 163 5.28 4.61 8.87
N VAL A 164 5.74 4.80 10.10
CA VAL A 164 5.57 3.86 11.21
C VAL A 164 4.35 4.27 12.03
N ALA A 165 3.39 3.35 12.19
CA ALA A 165 2.28 3.46 13.12
C ALA A 165 2.61 2.65 14.39
N ARG A 166 2.38 3.22 15.56
CA ARG A 166 2.47 2.48 16.83
C ARG A 166 1.07 2.05 17.25
N PHE A 167 0.74 0.78 17.10
CA PHE A 167 -0.58 0.24 17.43
C PHE A 167 -0.72 -0.08 18.92
N ALA A 168 0.35 -0.57 19.55
CA ALA A 168 0.40 -0.86 20.98
C ALA A 168 1.82 -0.62 21.53
N GLU A 169 2.03 -0.87 22.81
CA GLU A 169 3.32 -0.66 23.46
C GLU A 169 4.47 -1.37 22.75
N ASN A 170 4.29 -2.63 22.39
CA ASN A 170 5.28 -3.48 21.73
C ASN A 170 4.85 -3.91 20.32
N GLU A 171 4.02 -3.09 19.67
CA GLU A 171 3.46 -3.39 18.36
C GLU A 171 3.51 -2.16 17.45
N PHE A 172 4.27 -2.31 16.38
CA PHE A 172 4.42 -1.32 15.32
C PHE A 172 3.97 -1.90 13.99
N TYR A 173 3.52 -1.02 13.13
CA TYR A 173 3.06 -1.36 11.80
C TYR A 173 3.59 -0.32 10.82
N PHE A 174 3.97 -0.74 9.63
CA PHE A 174 4.33 0.19 8.57
C PHE A 174 3.97 -0.34 7.19
N VAL A 175 3.81 0.59 6.29
CA VAL A 175 3.51 0.37 4.89
C VAL A 175 4.64 0.94 4.05
N THR A 176 5.06 0.19 3.03
CA THR A 176 6.02 0.64 2.04
C THR A 176 5.54 0.33 0.63
N GLY A 177 6.15 0.95 -0.37
CA GLY A 177 5.74 0.77 -1.76
C GLY A 177 5.84 -0.68 -2.21
N THR A 178 4.91 -1.11 -3.08
CA THR A 178 4.85 -2.47 -3.65
C THR A 178 6.19 -2.97 -4.17
N GLY A 179 6.98 -2.08 -4.80
CA GLY A 179 8.29 -2.40 -5.36
C GLY A 179 9.40 -2.59 -4.33
N PHE A 180 9.17 -2.21 -3.07
CA PHE A 180 10.18 -2.22 -2.01
C PHE A 180 9.97 -3.31 -0.97
N ARG A 181 8.92 -4.13 -1.07
CA ARG A 181 8.59 -5.20 -0.13
C ARG A 181 9.81 -6.03 0.26
N THR A 182 10.51 -6.55 -0.73
CA THR A 182 11.67 -7.43 -0.50
C THR A 182 12.89 -6.66 -0.01
N HIS A 183 13.17 -5.50 -0.61
CA HIS A 183 14.28 -4.63 -0.23
C HIS A 183 14.17 -4.19 1.23
N ASP A 184 13.07 -3.56 1.58
CA ASP A 184 12.89 -2.95 2.90
C ASP A 184 12.87 -3.99 4.02
N SER A 185 12.18 -5.13 3.77
CA SER A 185 12.20 -6.23 4.75
C SER A 185 13.59 -6.84 4.93
N ALA A 186 14.34 -7.03 3.85
CA ALA A 186 15.71 -7.55 3.92
C ALA A 186 16.63 -6.57 4.65
N TRP A 187 16.50 -5.27 4.35
CA TRP A 187 17.31 -4.25 4.99
C TRP A 187 17.01 -4.15 6.50
N ILE A 188 15.74 -4.08 6.90
CA ILE A 188 15.34 -4.04 8.31
C ILE A 188 15.84 -5.27 9.07
N ARG A 189 15.64 -6.48 8.50
CA ARG A 189 16.15 -7.72 9.11
C ARG A 189 17.66 -7.69 9.32
N SER A 190 18.42 -7.10 8.39
CA SER A 190 19.88 -6.97 8.50
C SER A 190 20.33 -6.03 9.63
N GLN A 191 19.44 -5.13 10.09
CA GLN A 191 19.72 -4.20 11.17
C GLN A 191 19.32 -4.75 12.56
N LEU A 192 18.56 -5.82 12.64
CA LEU A 192 18.22 -6.47 13.91
C LEU A 192 19.48 -7.14 14.49
N ARG A 193 19.66 -7.03 15.79
CA ARG A 193 20.84 -7.56 16.49
C ARG A 193 20.55 -8.96 17.03
N PRO A 194 21.57 -9.83 17.10
CA PRO A 194 21.41 -11.12 17.77
C PRO A 194 20.94 -10.93 19.22
N GLY A 195 19.89 -11.67 19.60
CA GLY A 195 19.31 -11.63 20.95
C GLY A 195 18.20 -10.60 21.16
N GLU A 196 17.98 -9.66 20.22
CA GLU A 196 16.80 -8.79 20.26
C GLU A 196 15.52 -9.62 20.08
N GLN A 197 14.58 -9.45 21.00
CA GLN A 197 13.27 -10.12 20.95
C GLN A 197 12.31 -9.30 20.09
N VAL A 198 12.53 -9.33 18.78
CA VAL A 198 11.76 -8.61 17.77
C VAL A 198 11.42 -9.56 16.62
N GLU A 199 10.18 -9.57 16.22
CA GLU A 199 9.70 -10.29 15.06
C GLU A 199 9.20 -9.29 14.00
N LEU A 200 9.74 -9.38 12.77
CA LEU A 200 9.25 -8.69 11.59
C LEU A 200 8.38 -9.66 10.78
N GLN A 201 7.08 -9.41 10.75
CA GLN A 201 6.06 -10.17 10.03
C GLN A 201 5.68 -9.44 8.74
N ASP A 202 5.73 -10.13 7.61
CA ASP A 202 5.18 -9.64 6.34
C ASP A 202 3.71 -10.10 6.25
N ILE A 203 2.80 -9.15 6.34
CA ILE A 203 1.35 -9.36 6.31
C ILE A 203 0.71 -8.74 5.07
N THR A 204 1.49 -8.58 3.99
CA THR A 204 1.08 -7.89 2.77
C THR A 204 -0.21 -8.46 2.18
N GLU A 205 -0.34 -9.79 2.17
CA GLU A 205 -1.46 -10.48 1.54
C GLU A 205 -2.66 -10.70 2.49
N GLU A 206 -2.50 -10.37 3.76
CA GLU A 206 -3.53 -10.56 4.80
C GLU A 206 -4.45 -9.35 4.96
N GLY A 207 -4.07 -8.19 4.42
CA GLY A 207 -4.81 -6.94 4.57
C GLY A 207 -5.01 -6.17 3.29
N ALA A 208 -6.12 -5.46 3.22
CA ALA A 208 -6.40 -4.45 2.21
C ALA A 208 -6.11 -3.04 2.76
N VAL A 209 -5.79 -2.11 1.89
CA VAL A 209 -5.61 -0.69 2.23
C VAL A 209 -6.41 0.15 1.26
N LEU A 210 -7.31 0.97 1.79
CA LEU A 210 -8.12 1.91 1.04
C LEU A 210 -7.84 3.33 1.52
N SER A 211 -7.37 4.19 0.63
CA SER A 211 -7.25 5.62 0.92
C SER A 211 -8.54 6.34 0.54
N VAL A 212 -9.13 7.06 1.48
CA VAL A 212 -10.30 7.92 1.29
C VAL A 212 -9.83 9.36 1.43
N MET A 213 -9.64 10.05 0.29
CA MET A 213 -8.96 11.34 0.22
C MET A 213 -9.83 12.40 -0.47
N GLY A 214 -9.74 13.63 0.02
CA GLY A 214 -10.44 14.80 -0.51
C GLY A 214 -11.26 15.54 0.56
N PRO A 215 -11.75 16.76 0.27
CA PRO A 215 -12.44 17.60 1.24
C PRO A 215 -13.71 16.97 1.82
N ALA A 216 -14.42 16.11 1.07
CA ALA A 216 -15.60 15.41 1.55
C ALA A 216 -15.31 14.06 2.24
N SER A 217 -14.04 13.66 2.40
CA SER A 217 -13.66 12.36 2.99
C SER A 217 -14.19 12.18 4.41
N ARG A 218 -14.18 13.24 5.21
CA ARG A 218 -14.73 13.21 6.57
C ARG A 218 -16.23 12.96 6.59
N GLU A 219 -16.98 13.60 5.71
CA GLU A 219 -18.43 13.42 5.60
C GLU A 219 -18.77 11.98 5.22
N VAL A 220 -18.10 11.45 4.20
CA VAL A 220 -18.29 10.06 3.75
C VAL A 220 -17.99 9.07 4.88
N LEU A 221 -16.85 9.22 5.55
CA LEU A 221 -16.49 8.30 6.63
C LEU A 221 -17.38 8.46 7.86
N SER A 222 -17.82 9.68 8.21
CA SER A 222 -18.73 9.90 9.32
C SER A 222 -20.11 9.26 9.13
N ALA A 223 -20.50 9.01 7.88
CA ALA A 223 -21.73 8.26 7.58
C ALA A 223 -21.59 6.73 7.83
N LEU A 224 -20.35 6.23 7.94
CA LEU A 224 -20.03 4.81 8.10
C LEU A 224 -19.58 4.45 9.52
N THR A 225 -19.24 5.42 10.37
CA THR A 225 -18.75 5.16 11.73
C THR A 225 -19.32 6.15 12.74
N GLY A 226 -19.54 5.67 13.97
CA GLY A 226 -19.82 6.53 15.12
C GLY A 226 -18.56 7.16 15.74
N THR A 227 -17.37 6.77 15.30
CA THR A 227 -16.12 7.31 15.82
C THR A 227 -15.94 8.77 15.38
N PRO A 228 -15.69 9.72 16.29
CA PRO A 228 -15.46 11.11 15.92
C PRO A 228 -14.22 11.30 15.04
N LEU A 229 -14.38 12.01 13.92
CA LEU A 229 -13.34 12.24 12.92
C LEU A 229 -12.88 13.71 12.83
N ASP A 230 -13.27 14.56 13.79
CA ASP A 230 -12.81 15.95 13.86
C ASP A 230 -11.32 16.07 14.19
N ASN A 231 -10.76 17.27 14.03
CA ASN A 231 -9.33 17.51 14.21
C ASN A 231 -8.85 17.35 15.66
N GLU A 232 -9.71 17.59 16.62
CA GLU A 232 -9.37 17.52 18.05
C GLU A 232 -9.32 16.08 18.52
N ARG A 233 -10.33 15.29 18.14
CA ARG A 233 -10.46 13.89 18.57
C ARG A 233 -9.68 12.92 17.69
N PHE A 234 -9.42 13.26 16.42
CA PHE A 234 -8.58 12.47 15.54
C PHE A 234 -7.57 13.39 14.80
N PRO A 235 -6.49 13.83 15.47
CA PRO A 235 -5.50 14.72 14.88
C PRO A 235 -4.73 14.08 13.73
N PHE A 236 -4.22 14.90 12.81
CA PHE A 236 -3.29 14.47 11.78
C PHE A 236 -2.04 13.80 12.39
N GLY A 237 -1.51 12.78 11.76
CA GLY A 237 -0.36 12.03 12.27
C GLY A 237 -0.71 11.05 13.40
N THR A 238 -1.99 10.65 13.48
CA THR A 238 -2.43 9.62 14.44
C THR A 238 -3.17 8.48 13.73
N CYS A 239 -3.25 7.33 14.40
CA CYS A 239 -4.06 6.20 13.97
C CYS A 239 -5.02 5.78 15.08
N ARG A 240 -6.19 5.28 14.67
CA ARG A 240 -7.24 4.79 15.58
C ARG A 240 -8.01 3.66 14.94
N LYS A 241 -8.61 2.84 15.78
CA LYS A 241 -9.63 1.89 15.32
C LYS A 241 -10.94 2.63 15.07
N LEU A 242 -11.54 2.35 13.93
CA LEU A 242 -12.91 2.76 13.60
C LEU A 242 -13.83 1.56 13.77
N ASP A 243 -14.96 1.82 14.41
CA ASP A 243 -16.09 0.88 14.41
C ASP A 243 -16.96 1.20 13.19
N LEU A 244 -16.65 0.55 12.07
CA LEU A 244 -17.43 0.72 10.85
C LEU A 244 -18.67 -0.16 10.89
N ALA A 245 -19.81 0.41 10.52
CA ALA A 245 -21.06 -0.31 10.31
C ALA A 245 -20.97 -1.17 9.03
N LEU A 246 -20.15 -2.20 9.04
CA LEU A 246 -20.03 -3.14 7.91
C LEU A 246 -21.27 -4.07 7.85
N PRO A 247 -21.72 -4.47 6.65
CA PRO A 247 -22.76 -5.48 6.52
C PRO A 247 -22.34 -6.77 7.22
N LYS A 248 -23.28 -7.45 7.90
CA LYS A 248 -23.04 -8.67 8.72
C LYS A 248 -22.46 -9.90 7.98
N ALA A 249 -22.09 -9.77 6.72
CA ALA A 249 -21.53 -10.84 5.89
C ALA A 249 -20.02 -11.05 6.03
N VAL A 250 -19.36 -10.28 6.90
CA VAL A 250 -17.91 -10.41 7.11
C VAL A 250 -17.66 -11.60 8.04
N ASN A 251 -16.96 -12.61 7.50
CA ASN A 251 -16.62 -13.83 8.22
C ASN A 251 -15.70 -13.53 9.43
N PRO A 252 -16.01 -13.98 10.65
CA PRO A 252 -15.20 -13.69 11.85
C PRO A 252 -13.84 -14.41 11.91
N SER A 253 -13.47 -15.22 10.92
CA SER A 253 -12.13 -15.84 10.82
C SER A 253 -11.09 -14.92 10.21
N CYS A 254 -11.15 -13.64 10.55
CA CYS A 254 -10.25 -12.62 10.03
C CYS A 254 -8.78 -12.82 10.42
N ALA A 255 -7.89 -12.51 9.46
CA ALA A 255 -6.45 -12.36 9.55
C ALA A 255 -5.93 -11.57 10.78
N PRO A 256 -4.61 -11.58 11.08
CA PRO A 256 -3.99 -10.99 12.27
C PRO A 256 -4.38 -9.57 12.65
N LEU A 257 -4.85 -8.77 11.71
CA LEU A 257 -5.33 -7.41 11.98
C LEU A 257 -6.65 -7.39 12.81
N CYS A 258 -7.45 -8.48 12.79
CA CYS A 258 -8.71 -8.62 13.53
C CYS A 258 -8.65 -9.57 14.74
N GLN A 259 -7.55 -10.30 14.98
CA GLN A 259 -7.50 -11.41 15.97
C GLN A 259 -7.60 -10.99 17.44
N ARG A 260 -7.84 -9.74 17.78
CA ARG A 260 -7.98 -9.29 19.17
C ARG A 260 -9.38 -8.83 19.55
N GLY A 261 -10.41 -9.54 19.12
CA GLY A 261 -11.74 -9.50 19.77
C GLY A 261 -12.52 -8.17 19.73
N ASP A 262 -12.00 -7.14 19.08
CA ASP A 262 -12.56 -5.80 19.08
C ASP A 262 -12.94 -5.26 17.67
N GLY A 263 -12.91 -6.11 16.64
CA GLY A 263 -13.54 -5.91 15.32
C GLY A 263 -13.20 -4.63 14.54
N GLY A 264 -12.37 -3.74 15.08
CA GLY A 264 -12.15 -2.41 14.54
C GLY A 264 -11.12 -2.38 13.40
N ILE A 265 -11.43 -1.58 12.38
CA ILE A 265 -10.56 -1.27 11.27
C ILE A 265 -9.58 -0.17 11.69
N TRP A 266 -8.29 -0.34 11.42
CA TRP A 266 -7.34 0.73 11.66
C TRP A 266 -7.47 1.82 10.61
N ALA A 267 -7.68 3.05 11.05
CA ALA A 267 -7.62 4.24 10.22
C ALA A 267 -6.38 5.05 10.59
N LEU A 268 -5.59 5.39 9.60
CA LEU A 268 -4.41 6.23 9.72
C LEU A 268 -4.75 7.59 9.12
N ARG A 269 -4.70 8.64 9.94
CA ARG A 269 -4.92 9.99 9.43
C ARG A 269 -3.63 10.55 8.87
N ILE A 270 -3.40 10.22 7.62
CA ILE A 270 -2.22 10.56 6.84
C ILE A 270 -2.64 10.92 5.43
N THR A 271 -1.82 11.67 4.73
CA THR A 271 -1.97 12.00 3.30
C THR A 271 -0.62 12.13 2.66
N TYR A 272 -0.56 11.85 1.35
CA TYR A 272 0.68 11.99 0.58
C TYR A 272 0.91 13.41 0.07
N VAL A 273 -0.16 14.10 -0.37
CA VAL A 273 -0.07 15.42 -1.02
C VAL A 273 -0.78 16.55 -0.28
N GLY A 274 -1.35 16.29 0.90
CA GLY A 274 -1.94 17.30 1.77
C GLY A 274 -3.47 17.36 1.75
N GLU A 275 -4.16 16.48 1.03
CA GLU A 275 -5.62 16.37 1.09
C GLU A 275 -6.07 15.90 2.48
N LEU A 276 -7.27 16.31 2.88
CA LEU A 276 -7.95 15.69 4.01
C LEU A 276 -8.24 14.23 3.69
N GLY A 277 -7.89 13.32 4.59
CA GLY A 277 -8.20 11.92 4.35
C GLY A 277 -7.68 10.96 5.40
N TRP A 278 -7.98 9.69 5.16
CA TRP A 278 -7.56 8.55 5.98
C TRP A 278 -7.22 7.36 5.09
N GLU A 279 -6.22 6.62 5.50
CA GLU A 279 -5.98 5.27 5.01
C GLU A 279 -6.66 4.27 5.94
N LEU A 280 -7.52 3.43 5.39
CA LEU A 280 -8.23 2.38 6.10
C LEU A 280 -7.50 1.06 5.87
N HIS A 281 -7.03 0.45 6.94
CA HIS A 281 -6.35 -0.83 6.94
C HIS A 281 -7.32 -1.89 7.41
N LEU A 282 -7.74 -2.75 6.46
CA LEU A 282 -8.78 -3.74 6.64
C LEU A 282 -8.20 -5.15 6.51
N PRO A 283 -8.81 -6.15 7.17
CA PRO A 283 -8.56 -7.53 6.80
C PRO A 283 -8.96 -7.76 5.33
N ARG A 284 -8.27 -8.68 4.67
CA ARG A 284 -8.53 -8.95 3.24
C ARG A 284 -9.96 -9.39 2.95
N GLU A 285 -10.63 -9.98 3.92
CA GLU A 285 -11.97 -10.56 3.81
C GLU A 285 -13.09 -9.59 4.26
N ALA A 286 -12.74 -8.35 4.57
CA ALA A 286 -13.68 -7.34 5.09
C ALA A 286 -14.42 -6.59 3.96
#